data_e67b791fc8f7501bfd52440079646cd2
#
_entry.id   e67b791fc8f7501bfd52440079646cd2
#
_cell.length_a   1.000
_cell.length_b   1.000
_cell.length_c   1.000
_cell.angle_alpha   90.00
_cell.angle_beta   90.00
_cell.angle_gamma   90.00
#
_symmetry.space_group_name_H-M   'P 1'
#
loop_
_entity.id
_entity.type
_entity.pdbx_description
1 polymer ?
#
loop_
_entity_poly.entity_id
_entity_poly.type
_entity_poly.pdbx_seq_one_letter_code
_entity_poly.pdbx_strand_id
1 'polypeptide(L)'
;MQEKAYKLLAVQENISHNEAKALIDAGLVSARGAKIALAREMLGENTKFSVMKPAKPTIIYEDENVLAVNKPPFMSSENLEKIYKFGLLNRLDKETSGVVLLYKNEEFREAAILEFKNLRVKKSYIAIVKGIVSEEMKFDEPILTIKTRSGAFSKISPNGKSAFSEVYPLMVSGKKSLVKVRIETGRTHQIRVHLANAGFGVIGDEKYAKSRAKRMFLHSYETEILGLKFKAPLGTSFNEFGFEIPKDL
;
A
#
# COMPACT_ATOMS: atom_id res chain seq x y z
N MET A 1 33.32 13.83 -6.70
CA MET A 1 32.61 13.68 -7.99
C MET A 1 31.17 13.21 -7.76
N GLN A 2 30.31 13.26 -8.76
CA GLN A 2 28.94 12.72 -8.71
C GLN A 2 28.79 11.66 -9.79
N GLU A 3 28.01 10.62 -9.51
CA GLU A 3 27.70 9.55 -10.45
C GLU A 3 26.22 9.14 -10.31
N LYS A 4 25.68 8.44 -11.30
CA LYS A 4 24.30 7.97 -11.32
C LYS A 4 24.04 6.95 -10.23
N ALA A 5 22.93 7.09 -9.50
CA ALA A 5 22.55 6.24 -8.37
C ALA A 5 22.65 4.74 -8.67
N TYR A 6 22.15 4.29 -9.84
CA TYR A 6 22.20 2.87 -10.21
C TYR A 6 23.63 2.34 -10.38
N LYS A 7 24.58 3.17 -10.82
CA LYS A 7 25.97 2.74 -10.96
C LYS A 7 26.66 2.61 -9.60
N LEU A 8 26.45 3.59 -8.72
CA LEU A 8 26.98 3.55 -7.35
C LEU A 8 26.39 2.36 -6.57
N LEU A 9 25.08 2.13 -6.71
CA LEU A 9 24.40 0.98 -6.12
C LEU A 9 24.95 -0.34 -6.65
N ALA A 10 25.16 -0.46 -7.96
CA ALA A 10 25.69 -1.67 -8.59
C ALA A 10 27.08 -2.03 -8.03
N VAL A 11 27.93 -1.04 -7.80
CA VAL A 11 29.24 -1.22 -7.18
C VAL A 11 29.09 -1.65 -5.71
N GLN A 12 28.25 -0.95 -4.93
CA GLN A 12 28.05 -1.25 -3.51
C GLN A 12 27.53 -2.66 -3.27
N GLU A 13 26.53 -3.10 -4.06
CA GLU A 13 25.85 -4.39 -3.86
C GLU A 13 26.45 -5.53 -4.69
N ASN A 14 27.47 -5.24 -5.53
CA ASN A 14 28.07 -6.19 -6.47
C ASN A 14 27.03 -6.86 -7.39
N ILE A 15 26.17 -6.07 -8.01
CA ILE A 15 25.10 -6.49 -8.92
C ILE A 15 25.22 -5.78 -10.27
N SER A 16 24.49 -6.30 -11.27
CA SER A 16 24.43 -5.66 -12.58
C SER A 16 23.74 -4.29 -12.56
N HIS A 17 24.05 -3.42 -13.52
CA HIS A 17 23.37 -2.13 -13.68
C HIS A 17 21.84 -2.28 -13.90
N ASN A 18 21.39 -3.37 -14.53
CA ASN A 18 19.97 -3.62 -14.75
C ASN A 18 19.27 -4.03 -13.44
N GLU A 19 19.91 -4.86 -12.62
CA GLU A 19 19.40 -5.21 -11.30
C GLU A 19 19.34 -3.99 -10.37
N ALA A 20 20.39 -3.16 -10.36
CA ALA A 20 20.40 -1.92 -9.59
C ALA A 20 19.27 -0.97 -9.99
N LYS A 21 19.02 -0.79 -11.31
CA LYS A 21 17.86 -0.02 -11.80
C LYS A 21 16.55 -0.64 -11.35
N ALA A 22 16.39 -1.95 -11.50
CA ALA A 22 15.17 -2.65 -11.08
C ALA A 22 14.89 -2.48 -9.58
N LEU A 23 15.90 -2.54 -8.73
CA LEU A 23 15.75 -2.29 -7.28
C LEU A 23 15.32 -0.85 -6.99
N ILE A 24 15.89 0.14 -7.67
CA ILE A 24 15.52 1.54 -7.50
C ILE A 24 14.08 1.77 -8.01
N ASP A 25 13.75 1.28 -9.21
CA ASP A 25 12.42 1.41 -9.81
C ASP A 25 11.35 0.65 -9.00
N ALA A 26 11.75 -0.43 -8.33
CA ALA A 26 10.92 -1.13 -7.36
C ALA A 26 10.68 -0.31 -6.08
N GLY A 27 11.49 0.73 -5.83
CA GLY A 27 11.41 1.54 -4.62
C GLY A 27 12.04 0.90 -3.39
N LEU A 28 12.95 -0.04 -3.59
CA LEU A 28 13.61 -0.82 -2.53
C LEU A 28 14.93 -0.20 -2.06
N VAL A 29 15.34 0.92 -2.67
CA VAL A 29 16.65 1.56 -2.39
C VAL A 29 16.43 2.91 -1.72
N SER A 30 17.14 3.13 -0.63
CA SER A 30 17.19 4.41 0.08
C SER A 30 18.63 4.84 0.38
N ALA A 31 18.83 6.14 0.52
CA ALA A 31 20.07 6.72 1.00
C ALA A 31 19.75 7.85 1.97
N ARG A 32 20.50 7.98 3.06
CA ARG A 32 20.31 9.02 4.10
C ARG A 32 18.85 9.08 4.62
N GLY A 33 18.18 7.91 4.75
CA GLY A 33 16.82 7.82 5.21
C GLY A 33 15.74 8.21 4.18
N ALA A 34 16.13 8.60 2.95
CA ALA A 34 15.22 8.94 1.87
C ALA A 34 15.30 7.89 0.75
N LYS A 35 14.15 7.57 0.16
CA LYS A 35 14.05 6.68 -1.00
C LYS A 35 14.68 7.32 -2.23
N ILE A 36 15.43 6.56 -3.00
CA ILE A 36 15.95 6.99 -4.30
C ILE A 36 14.80 6.89 -5.31
N ALA A 37 14.41 8.05 -5.87
CA ALA A 37 13.26 8.13 -6.76
C ALA A 37 13.60 7.77 -8.21
N LEU A 38 14.79 8.09 -8.66
CA LEU A 38 15.23 7.92 -10.04
C LEU A 38 16.55 7.18 -10.11
N ALA A 39 16.60 6.10 -10.90
CA ALA A 39 17.84 5.34 -11.10
C ALA A 39 19.00 6.20 -11.68
N ARG A 40 18.67 7.25 -12.43
CA ARG A 40 19.64 8.17 -13.03
C ARG A 40 19.91 9.43 -12.22
N GLU A 41 19.41 9.51 -10.98
CA GLU A 41 19.71 10.62 -10.06
C GLU A 41 21.22 10.72 -9.82
N MET A 42 21.76 11.94 -9.84
CA MET A 42 23.18 12.21 -9.61
C MET A 42 23.44 12.32 -8.11
N LEU A 43 24.28 11.46 -7.59
CA LEU A 43 24.62 11.39 -6.16
C LEU A 43 26.14 11.44 -5.97
N GLY A 44 26.58 11.87 -4.79
CA GLY A 44 28.00 11.84 -4.43
C GLY A 44 28.53 10.40 -4.40
N GLU A 45 29.77 10.18 -4.85
CA GLU A 45 30.38 8.84 -4.90
C GLU A 45 30.43 8.11 -3.55
N ASN A 46 30.46 8.85 -2.45
CA ASN A 46 30.46 8.29 -1.11
C ASN A 46 29.03 7.99 -0.57
N THR A 47 27.98 8.04 -1.42
CA THR A 47 26.61 7.76 -1.00
C THR A 47 26.51 6.29 -0.59
N LYS A 48 26.04 6.06 0.66
CA LYS A 48 25.71 4.71 1.16
C LYS A 48 24.24 4.44 0.96
N PHE A 49 23.96 3.32 0.29
CA PHE A 49 22.60 2.86 0.05
C PHE A 49 22.20 1.82 1.10
N SER A 50 20.93 1.86 1.46
CA SER A 50 20.25 0.77 2.17
C SER A 50 19.29 0.11 1.18
N VAL A 51 19.46 -1.18 0.95
CA VAL A 51 18.63 -1.95 0.04
C VAL A 51 17.67 -2.80 0.87
N MET A 52 16.35 -2.58 0.69
CA MET A 52 15.34 -3.40 1.30
C MET A 52 15.20 -4.70 0.50
N LYS A 53 15.38 -5.84 1.15
CA LYS A 53 15.11 -7.13 0.50
C LYS A 53 13.61 -7.25 0.22
N PRO A 54 13.21 -7.63 -1.01
CA PRO A 54 11.81 -7.87 -1.31
C PRO A 54 11.26 -8.96 -0.38
N ALA A 55 10.25 -8.62 0.41
CA ALA A 55 9.55 -9.62 1.19
C ALA A 55 8.72 -10.51 0.26
N LYS A 56 8.65 -11.80 0.57
CA LYS A 56 7.77 -12.74 -0.15
C LYS A 56 6.34 -12.58 0.37
N PRO A 57 5.33 -12.74 -0.51
CA PRO A 57 3.94 -12.82 -0.06
C PRO A 57 3.75 -14.07 0.79
N THR A 58 2.86 -14.01 1.78
CA THR A 58 2.53 -15.15 2.63
C THR A 58 1.05 -15.50 2.48
N ILE A 59 0.73 -16.79 2.47
CA ILE A 59 -0.65 -17.27 2.41
C ILE A 59 -1.29 -17.05 3.79
N ILE A 60 -2.49 -16.44 3.79
CA ILE A 60 -3.33 -16.23 4.97
C ILE A 60 -4.33 -17.38 5.10
N TYR A 61 -4.91 -17.76 3.98
CA TYR A 61 -5.96 -18.77 3.88
C TYR A 61 -6.00 -19.34 2.47
N GLU A 62 -6.32 -20.62 2.36
CA GLU A 62 -6.52 -21.29 1.09
C GLU A 62 -7.56 -22.41 1.23
N ASP A 63 -8.50 -22.48 0.26
CA ASP A 63 -9.42 -23.58 0.07
C ASP A 63 -9.58 -23.90 -1.45
N GLU A 64 -10.63 -24.61 -1.84
CA GLU A 64 -10.93 -24.93 -3.24
C GLU A 64 -11.41 -23.72 -4.05
N ASN A 65 -11.87 -22.64 -3.41
CA ASN A 65 -12.51 -21.48 -4.02
C ASN A 65 -11.60 -20.26 -4.09
N VAL A 66 -10.85 -19.99 -3.02
CA VAL A 66 -10.11 -18.75 -2.83
C VAL A 66 -8.76 -18.97 -2.19
N LEU A 67 -7.79 -18.16 -2.63
CA LEU A 67 -6.50 -17.97 -2.00
C LEU A 67 -6.40 -16.54 -1.48
N ALA A 68 -6.27 -16.36 -0.16
CA ALA A 68 -6.01 -15.07 0.48
C ALA A 68 -4.53 -14.92 0.81
N VAL A 69 -3.92 -13.84 0.38
CA VAL A 69 -2.48 -13.59 0.48
C VAL A 69 -2.21 -12.26 1.19
N ASN A 70 -1.25 -12.25 2.11
CA ASN A 70 -0.66 -11.02 2.63
C ASN A 70 0.40 -10.52 1.65
N LYS A 71 0.03 -9.56 0.80
CA LYS A 71 0.93 -8.93 -0.16
C LYS A 71 1.91 -8.01 0.57
N PRO A 72 3.22 -8.15 0.40
CA PRO A 72 4.17 -7.19 0.94
C PRO A 72 4.09 -5.83 0.22
N PRO A 73 4.58 -4.73 0.83
CA PRO A 73 4.76 -3.48 0.13
C PRO A 73 5.78 -3.62 -1.01
N PHE A 74 5.74 -2.70 -1.97
CA PHE A 74 6.59 -2.63 -3.16
C PHE A 74 6.39 -3.75 -4.20
N MET A 75 5.43 -4.63 -3.98
CA MET A 75 4.99 -5.65 -4.93
C MET A 75 3.66 -5.22 -5.58
N SER A 76 3.54 -5.32 -6.90
CA SER A 76 2.26 -5.13 -7.58
C SER A 76 1.35 -6.33 -7.36
N SER A 77 0.02 -6.12 -7.35
CA SER A 77 -0.93 -7.24 -7.18
C SER A 77 -0.83 -8.26 -8.32
N GLU A 78 -0.52 -7.79 -9.54
CA GLU A 78 -0.35 -8.65 -10.73
C GLU A 78 0.82 -9.64 -10.59
N ASN A 79 1.80 -9.34 -9.73
CA ASN A 79 2.86 -10.31 -9.44
C ASN A 79 2.36 -11.53 -8.69
N LEU A 80 1.27 -11.41 -7.91
CA LEU A 80 0.66 -12.54 -7.23
C LEU A 80 0.03 -13.52 -8.22
N GLU A 81 -0.62 -13.03 -9.29
CA GLU A 81 -1.13 -13.91 -10.38
C GLU A 81 -0.01 -14.73 -11.02
N LYS A 82 1.16 -14.11 -11.21
CA LYS A 82 2.33 -14.80 -11.76
C LYS A 82 2.91 -15.87 -10.82
N ILE A 83 2.88 -15.59 -9.51
CA ILE A 83 3.41 -16.49 -8.47
C ILE A 83 2.47 -17.69 -8.26
N TYR A 84 1.18 -17.40 -8.05
CA TYR A 84 0.20 -18.42 -7.62
C TYR A 84 -0.61 -19.01 -8.78
N LYS A 85 -0.57 -18.42 -9.97
CA LYS A 85 -1.30 -18.85 -11.18
C LYS A 85 -2.82 -18.81 -11.05
N PHE A 86 -3.34 -17.96 -10.16
CA PHE A 86 -4.76 -17.69 -9.96
C PHE A 86 -5.07 -16.24 -10.29
N GLY A 87 -6.31 -15.93 -10.68
CA GLY A 87 -6.72 -14.58 -11.03
C GLY A 87 -7.08 -13.73 -9.81
N LEU A 88 -6.87 -12.40 -9.90
CA LEU A 88 -7.16 -11.46 -8.82
C LEU A 88 -8.66 -11.16 -8.69
N LEU A 89 -9.18 -11.14 -7.45
CA LEU A 89 -10.49 -10.59 -7.10
C LEU A 89 -10.42 -9.12 -6.73
N ASN A 90 -9.32 -8.68 -6.10
CA ASN A 90 -9.08 -7.29 -5.74
C ASN A 90 -7.63 -6.90 -5.98
N ARG A 91 -7.36 -5.61 -5.92
CA ARG A 91 -6.01 -5.05 -6.11
C ARG A 91 -5.69 -4.07 -5.00
N LEU A 92 -4.41 -4.01 -4.66
CA LEU A 92 -3.82 -2.98 -3.82
C LEU A 92 -2.78 -2.18 -4.63
N ASP A 93 -2.55 -0.94 -4.23
CA ASP A 93 -1.43 -0.16 -4.74
C ASP A 93 -0.10 -0.90 -4.47
N LYS A 94 0.91 -0.64 -5.29
CA LYS A 94 2.23 -1.28 -5.17
C LYS A 94 2.82 -1.09 -3.76
N GLU A 95 2.67 0.09 -3.19
CA GLU A 95 3.21 0.46 -1.88
C GLU A 95 2.36 -0.03 -0.70
N THR A 96 1.07 -0.32 -0.93
CA THR A 96 0.14 -0.84 0.08
C THR A 96 0.40 -2.32 0.31
N SER A 97 0.44 -2.75 1.56
CA SER A 97 0.52 -4.17 1.95
C SER A 97 -0.82 -4.72 2.42
N GLY A 98 -0.93 -6.02 2.61
CA GLY A 98 -2.08 -6.67 3.24
C GLY A 98 -2.88 -7.57 2.32
N VAL A 99 -4.14 -7.80 2.66
CA VAL A 99 -5.02 -8.81 2.06
C VAL A 99 -5.25 -8.56 0.58
N VAL A 100 -4.87 -9.53 -0.24
CA VAL A 100 -5.27 -9.67 -1.64
C VAL A 100 -5.90 -11.05 -1.82
N LEU A 101 -7.03 -11.10 -2.50
CA LEU A 101 -7.77 -12.32 -2.78
C LEU A 101 -7.58 -12.72 -4.24
N LEU A 102 -7.32 -14.01 -4.46
CA LEU A 102 -7.25 -14.64 -5.77
C LEU A 102 -8.32 -15.75 -5.83
N TYR A 103 -9.04 -15.83 -6.95
CA TYR A 103 -10.03 -16.89 -7.15
C TYR A 103 -9.38 -18.14 -7.75
N LYS A 104 -9.87 -19.30 -7.37
CA LYS A 104 -9.41 -20.60 -7.89
C LYS A 104 -10.42 -21.24 -8.84
N ASN A 105 -11.70 -20.81 -8.79
CA ASN A 105 -12.74 -21.23 -9.72
C ASN A 105 -13.63 -20.06 -10.16
N GLU A 106 -14.32 -20.23 -11.30
CA GLU A 106 -15.12 -19.16 -11.90
C GLU A 106 -16.43 -18.91 -11.14
N GLU A 107 -17.05 -19.91 -10.52
CA GLU A 107 -18.29 -19.74 -9.76
C GLU A 107 -18.06 -18.79 -8.57
N PHE A 108 -17.00 -19.00 -7.82
CA PHE A 108 -16.60 -18.11 -6.73
C PHE A 108 -16.28 -16.70 -7.24
N ARG A 109 -15.60 -16.62 -8.39
CA ARG A 109 -15.29 -15.33 -9.02
C ARG A 109 -16.55 -14.54 -9.35
N GLU A 110 -17.55 -15.16 -9.99
CA GLU A 110 -18.81 -14.50 -10.35
C GLU A 110 -19.55 -14.01 -9.10
N ALA A 111 -19.68 -14.87 -8.07
CA ALA A 111 -20.26 -14.48 -6.80
C ALA A 111 -19.52 -13.30 -6.15
N ALA A 112 -18.18 -13.35 -6.12
CA ALA A 112 -17.35 -12.27 -5.56
C ALA A 112 -17.53 -10.95 -6.33
N ILE A 113 -17.59 -10.99 -7.66
CA ILE A 113 -17.85 -9.79 -8.49
C ILE A 113 -19.17 -9.13 -8.12
N LEU A 114 -20.24 -9.92 -7.87
CA LEU A 114 -21.53 -9.39 -7.43
C LEU A 114 -21.43 -8.74 -6.05
N GLU A 115 -20.67 -9.33 -5.11
CA GLU A 115 -20.43 -8.74 -3.79
C GLU A 115 -19.72 -7.37 -3.88
N PHE A 116 -18.66 -7.28 -4.71
CA PHE A 116 -17.95 -6.02 -4.95
C PHE A 116 -18.86 -4.97 -5.62
N LYS A 117 -19.65 -5.37 -6.63
CA LYS A 117 -20.58 -4.49 -7.36
C LYS A 117 -21.67 -3.94 -6.43
N ASN A 118 -22.17 -4.76 -5.52
CA ASN A 118 -23.23 -4.39 -4.58
C ASN A 118 -22.69 -3.78 -3.28
N LEU A 119 -21.40 -3.46 -3.18
CA LEU A 119 -20.73 -2.86 -2.02
C LEU A 119 -20.89 -3.68 -0.72
N ARG A 120 -21.05 -5.01 -0.82
CA ARG A 120 -21.22 -5.89 0.35
C ARG A 120 -19.89 -6.41 0.90
N VAL A 121 -18.79 -6.19 0.18
CA VAL A 121 -17.45 -6.54 0.67
C VAL A 121 -16.98 -5.54 1.70
N LYS A 122 -16.79 -5.98 2.95
CA LYS A 122 -16.24 -5.13 4.02
C LYS A 122 -14.72 -5.12 3.96
N LYS A 123 -14.13 -3.95 3.97
CA LYS A 123 -12.68 -3.76 3.89
C LYS A 123 -12.23 -2.83 4.99
N SER A 124 -11.25 -3.26 5.78
CA SER A 124 -10.61 -2.46 6.82
C SER A 124 -9.11 -2.35 6.57
N TYR A 125 -8.60 -1.16 6.75
CA TYR A 125 -7.18 -0.84 6.62
C TYR A 125 -6.65 -0.29 7.92
N ILE A 126 -5.36 -0.48 8.16
CA ILE A 126 -4.62 0.21 9.22
C ILE A 126 -3.63 1.15 8.55
N ALA A 127 -3.60 2.40 9.01
CA ALA A 127 -2.68 3.40 8.49
C ALA A 127 -2.02 4.17 9.64
N ILE A 128 -0.79 4.62 9.40
CA ILE A 128 -0.14 5.64 10.23
C ILE A 128 -0.22 6.95 9.45
N VAL A 129 -0.82 7.96 10.06
CA VAL A 129 -1.04 9.26 9.45
C VAL A 129 -0.30 10.38 10.18
N LYS A 130 -0.02 11.47 9.48
CA LYS A 130 0.51 12.71 10.06
C LYS A 130 -0.60 13.43 10.82
N GLY A 131 -0.27 13.98 11.97
CA GLY A 131 -1.23 14.74 12.81
C GLY A 131 -1.91 13.87 13.86
N ILE A 132 -2.70 14.52 14.70
CA ILE A 132 -3.46 13.90 15.80
C ILE A 132 -4.90 13.75 15.34
N VAL A 133 -5.34 12.52 15.13
CA VAL A 133 -6.73 12.18 14.85
C VAL A 133 -7.36 11.83 16.20
N SER A 134 -8.22 12.71 16.71
CA SER A 134 -8.87 12.60 18.04
C SER A 134 -10.29 12.05 17.97
N GLU A 135 -10.92 12.11 16.81
CA GLU A 135 -12.32 11.74 16.61
C GLU A 135 -12.49 10.92 15.33
N GLU A 136 -13.61 10.24 15.23
CA GLU A 136 -14.01 9.56 14.00
C GLU A 136 -14.29 10.57 12.88
N MET A 137 -13.89 10.24 11.65
CA MET A 137 -14.13 11.06 10.47
C MET A 137 -14.81 10.23 9.39
N LYS A 138 -15.68 10.87 8.62
CA LYS A 138 -16.33 10.30 7.45
C LYS A 138 -16.02 11.14 6.23
N PHE A 139 -15.73 10.47 5.13
CA PHE A 139 -15.42 11.10 3.84
C PHE A 139 -16.32 10.49 2.78
N ASP A 140 -17.06 11.31 2.07
CA ASP A 140 -17.96 10.95 0.98
C ASP A 140 -17.67 11.72 -0.32
N GLU A 141 -16.56 12.46 -0.34
CA GLU A 141 -16.18 13.26 -1.49
C GLU A 141 -15.82 12.37 -2.69
N PRO A 142 -16.41 12.69 -3.87
CA PRO A 142 -16.16 11.91 -5.08
C PRO A 142 -14.71 12.01 -5.56
N ILE A 143 -14.18 10.90 -6.09
CA ILE A 143 -12.80 10.79 -6.55
C ILE A 143 -12.73 10.64 -8.07
N LEU A 144 -12.04 11.57 -8.71
CA LEU A 144 -11.66 11.51 -10.12
C LEU A 144 -10.27 10.91 -10.27
N THR A 145 -10.17 9.81 -11.00
CA THR A 145 -8.90 9.16 -11.34
C THR A 145 -8.48 9.49 -12.76
N ILE A 146 -7.28 10.05 -12.90
CA ILE A 146 -6.65 10.39 -14.18
C ILE A 146 -5.54 9.36 -14.41
N LYS A 147 -5.64 8.62 -15.52
CA LYS A 147 -4.60 7.68 -15.96
C LYS A 147 -3.54 8.45 -16.75
N THR A 148 -2.27 8.21 -16.44
CA THR A 148 -1.12 8.78 -17.14
C THR A 148 -0.18 7.66 -17.59
N ARG A 149 0.79 7.98 -18.44
CA ARG A 149 1.83 7.01 -18.87
C ARG A 149 2.65 6.48 -17.69
N SER A 150 2.81 7.27 -16.63
CA SER A 150 3.58 6.93 -15.42
C SER A 150 2.72 6.34 -14.29
N GLY A 151 1.45 6.04 -14.54
CA GLY A 151 0.52 5.47 -13.55
C GLY A 151 -0.78 6.25 -13.42
N ALA A 152 -1.47 6.10 -12.30
CA ALA A 152 -2.73 6.80 -12.01
C ALA A 152 -2.51 7.90 -10.98
N PHE A 153 -3.25 9.00 -11.12
CA PHE A 153 -3.38 10.06 -10.12
C PHE A 153 -4.87 10.26 -9.81
N SER A 154 -5.21 10.41 -8.55
CA SER A 154 -6.59 10.63 -8.11
C SER A 154 -6.70 11.95 -7.34
N LYS A 155 -7.83 12.61 -7.46
CA LYS A 155 -8.14 13.83 -6.71
C LYS A 155 -9.63 13.90 -6.38
N ILE A 156 -9.97 14.64 -5.34
CA ILE A 156 -11.36 14.99 -5.04
C ILE A 156 -11.87 15.89 -6.16
N SER A 157 -13.06 15.57 -6.66
CA SER A 157 -13.70 16.32 -7.74
C SER A 157 -15.18 15.98 -7.82
N PRO A 158 -16.08 16.98 -8.01
CA PRO A 158 -17.52 16.73 -8.24
C PRO A 158 -17.78 15.80 -9.44
N ASN A 159 -16.88 15.79 -10.43
CA ASN A 159 -16.94 14.94 -11.61
C ASN A 159 -16.35 13.54 -11.36
N GLY A 160 -15.99 13.22 -10.13
CA GLY A 160 -15.45 11.93 -9.70
C GLY A 160 -16.54 10.88 -9.50
N LYS A 161 -16.10 9.66 -9.21
CA LYS A 161 -16.99 8.58 -8.80
C LYS A 161 -17.17 8.64 -7.28
N SER A 162 -18.39 8.37 -6.80
CA SER A 162 -18.70 8.25 -5.37
C SER A 162 -17.65 7.38 -4.66
N ALA A 163 -17.18 7.87 -3.52
CA ALA A 163 -16.17 7.21 -2.70
C ALA A 163 -16.53 7.44 -1.22
N PHE A 164 -16.54 6.37 -0.41
CA PHE A 164 -16.89 6.44 1.00
C PHE A 164 -15.81 5.80 1.87
N SER A 165 -15.34 6.55 2.88
CA SER A 165 -14.34 6.09 3.85
C SER A 165 -14.70 6.59 5.26
N GLU A 166 -14.56 5.71 6.25
CA GLU A 166 -14.67 6.04 7.67
C GLU A 166 -13.32 5.81 8.35
N VAL A 167 -12.91 6.74 9.20
CA VAL A 167 -11.64 6.71 9.91
C VAL A 167 -11.89 6.70 11.40
N TYR A 168 -11.30 5.74 12.08
CA TYR A 168 -11.40 5.54 13.52
C TYR A 168 -10.01 5.70 14.14
N PRO A 169 -9.82 6.62 15.10
CA PRO A 169 -8.55 6.74 15.82
C PRO A 169 -8.32 5.49 16.68
N LEU A 170 -7.10 4.96 16.66
CA LEU A 170 -6.70 3.84 17.50
C LEU A 170 -5.68 4.28 18.56
N MET A 171 -4.62 4.94 18.14
CA MET A 171 -3.52 5.38 19.00
C MET A 171 -2.91 6.67 18.50
N VAL A 172 -2.32 7.43 19.42
CA VAL A 172 -1.53 8.63 19.13
C VAL A 172 -0.12 8.45 19.67
N SER A 173 0.89 8.78 18.88
CA SER A 173 2.28 8.82 19.29
C SER A 173 2.96 10.06 18.68
N GLY A 174 3.31 11.02 19.53
CA GLY A 174 3.83 12.32 19.12
C GLY A 174 2.86 13.04 18.18
N LYS A 175 3.33 13.43 16.99
CA LYS A 175 2.51 14.10 15.95
C LYS A 175 2.02 13.11 14.89
N LYS A 176 1.71 11.87 15.27
CA LYS A 176 1.20 10.82 14.38
C LYS A 176 0.08 10.06 15.05
N SER A 177 -0.82 9.53 14.25
CA SER A 177 -1.91 8.67 14.70
C SER A 177 -1.88 7.33 13.95
N LEU A 178 -2.13 6.26 14.67
CA LEU A 178 -2.52 4.97 14.11
C LEU A 178 -4.05 5.00 13.97
N VAL A 179 -4.54 4.73 12.78
CA VAL A 179 -5.97 4.77 12.49
C VAL A 179 -6.44 3.50 11.78
N LYS A 180 -7.68 3.09 12.06
CA LYS A 180 -8.41 2.11 11.27
C LYS A 180 -9.27 2.85 10.25
N VAL A 181 -9.21 2.42 9.00
CA VAL A 181 -10.02 3.00 7.92
C VAL A 181 -10.92 1.91 7.36
N ARG A 182 -12.23 2.13 7.35
CA ARG A 182 -13.21 1.30 6.66
C ARG A 182 -13.58 1.95 5.33
N ILE A 183 -13.72 1.16 4.29
CA ILE A 183 -14.16 1.64 2.98
C ILE A 183 -15.26 0.74 2.42
N GLU A 184 -16.31 1.34 1.87
CA GLU A 184 -17.32 0.63 1.11
C GLU A 184 -16.91 0.50 -0.36
N THR A 185 -16.51 1.61 -0.94
CA THR A 185 -16.00 1.70 -2.32
C THR A 185 -14.51 1.35 -2.40
N GLY A 186 -13.99 1.18 -3.61
CA GLY A 186 -12.57 0.88 -3.84
C GLY A 186 -12.02 1.72 -4.99
N ARG A 187 -12.02 3.06 -4.88
CA ARG A 187 -11.43 3.92 -5.92
C ARG A 187 -9.93 3.92 -5.82
N THR A 188 -9.27 4.12 -6.95
CA THR A 188 -7.80 4.22 -7.00
C THR A 188 -7.31 5.28 -6.02
N HIS A 189 -6.39 4.89 -5.12
CA HIS A 189 -5.81 5.73 -4.08
C HIS A 189 -6.82 6.35 -3.09
N GLN A 190 -8.04 5.81 -2.94
CA GLN A 190 -9.15 6.43 -2.20
C GLN A 190 -8.72 6.89 -0.80
N ILE A 191 -8.24 6.01 0.05
CA ILE A 191 -7.84 6.31 1.44
C ILE A 191 -6.76 7.41 1.45
N ARG A 192 -5.79 7.30 0.56
CA ARG A 192 -4.67 8.24 0.45
C ARG A 192 -5.13 9.64 0.10
N VAL A 193 -6.07 9.76 -0.84
CA VAL A 193 -6.64 11.05 -1.28
C VAL A 193 -7.50 11.67 -0.20
N HIS A 194 -8.44 10.92 0.40
CA HIS A 194 -9.30 11.42 1.46
C HIS A 194 -8.48 11.91 2.66
N LEU A 195 -7.57 11.08 3.17
CA LEU A 195 -6.74 11.45 4.32
C LEU A 195 -5.82 12.64 4.02
N ALA A 196 -5.21 12.70 2.83
CA ALA A 196 -4.36 13.83 2.46
C ALA A 196 -5.15 15.13 2.32
N ASN A 197 -6.37 15.08 1.74
CA ASN A 197 -7.25 16.24 1.61
C ASN A 197 -7.68 16.79 2.97
N ALA A 198 -7.89 15.92 3.96
CA ALA A 198 -8.22 16.28 5.33
C ALA A 198 -6.99 16.73 6.17
N GLY A 199 -5.79 16.77 5.60
CA GLY A 199 -4.57 17.15 6.32
C GLY A 199 -3.88 16.01 7.10
N PHE A 200 -4.43 14.80 7.08
CA PHE A 200 -3.93 13.61 7.77
C PHE A 200 -3.23 12.65 6.82
N GLY A 201 -2.36 13.15 5.94
CA GLY A 201 -1.73 12.31 4.93
C GLY A 201 -0.96 11.11 5.50
N VAL A 202 -1.03 9.98 4.80
CA VAL A 202 -0.39 8.72 5.20
C VAL A 202 1.13 8.89 5.24
N ILE A 203 1.76 8.42 6.31
CA ILE A 203 3.23 8.42 6.44
C ILE A 203 3.84 7.54 5.35
N GLY A 204 4.83 8.10 4.63
CA GLY A 204 5.48 7.44 3.50
C GLY A 204 4.74 7.56 2.17
N ASP A 205 3.61 8.29 2.13
CA ASP A 205 2.96 8.64 0.87
C ASP A 205 3.59 9.89 0.26
N GLU A 206 4.51 9.70 -0.67
CA GLU A 206 5.20 10.80 -1.36
C GLU A 206 4.29 11.51 -2.36
N LYS A 207 3.25 10.82 -2.86
CA LYS A 207 2.37 11.33 -3.92
C LYS A 207 1.36 12.35 -3.42
N TYR A 208 0.68 12.04 -2.32
CA TYR A 208 -0.42 12.87 -1.79
C TYR A 208 -0.06 13.61 -0.51
N ALA A 209 0.74 13.01 0.36
CA ALA A 209 1.11 13.58 1.65
C ALA A 209 2.49 14.26 1.66
N LYS A 210 3.25 14.18 0.56
CA LYS A 210 4.66 14.61 0.49
C LYS A 210 5.47 14.11 1.70
N SER A 211 5.15 12.92 2.18
CA SER A 211 5.74 12.29 3.35
C SER A 211 6.74 11.23 2.93
N ARG A 212 7.98 11.35 3.38
CA ARG A 212 9.04 10.38 3.13
C ARG A 212 9.18 9.44 4.32
N ALA A 213 9.26 8.15 4.05
CA ALA A 213 9.60 7.10 5.01
C ALA A 213 10.13 5.87 4.26
N LYS A 214 10.56 4.85 4.97
CA LYS A 214 11.05 3.59 4.38
C LYS A 214 9.99 2.91 3.52
N ARG A 215 8.71 3.07 3.88
CA ARG A 215 7.54 2.57 3.14
C ARG A 215 6.32 3.46 3.38
N MET A 216 5.29 3.28 2.58
CA MET A 216 3.96 3.82 2.88
C MET A 216 3.29 2.96 3.96
N PHE A 217 2.84 3.58 5.05
CA PHE A 217 2.21 2.91 6.19
C PHE A 217 0.70 2.83 6.01
N LEU A 218 0.29 2.10 4.96
CA LEU A 218 -1.08 1.71 4.66
C LEU A 218 -1.12 0.20 4.44
N HIS A 219 -2.00 -0.48 5.15
CA HIS A 219 -2.11 -1.94 5.17
C HIS A 219 -3.57 -2.37 5.09
N SER A 220 -3.92 -3.16 4.09
CA SER A 220 -5.22 -3.83 3.98
C SER A 220 -5.30 -4.92 5.04
N TYR A 221 -5.86 -4.57 6.19
CA TYR A 221 -5.82 -5.41 7.39
C TYR A 221 -6.81 -6.56 7.33
N GLU A 222 -8.05 -6.27 6.92
CA GLU A 222 -9.14 -7.24 6.91
C GLU A 222 -10.02 -7.07 5.68
N THR A 223 -10.43 -8.19 5.10
CA THR A 223 -11.46 -8.25 4.05
C THR A 223 -12.46 -9.34 4.40
N GLU A 224 -13.76 -9.00 4.35
CA GLU A 224 -14.87 -9.94 4.55
C GLU A 224 -15.74 -9.98 3.30
N ILE A 225 -15.93 -11.17 2.73
CA ILE A 225 -16.67 -11.44 1.50
C ILE A 225 -17.28 -12.83 1.55
N LEU A 226 -18.54 -12.98 1.08
CA LEU A 226 -19.25 -14.27 1.01
C LEU A 226 -19.22 -15.07 2.34
N GLY A 227 -19.31 -14.37 3.48
CA GLY A 227 -19.23 -14.98 4.80
C GLY A 227 -17.81 -15.36 5.27
N LEU A 228 -16.81 -15.26 4.42
CA LEU A 228 -15.41 -15.51 4.77
C LEU A 228 -14.73 -14.23 5.23
N LYS A 229 -13.83 -14.37 6.20
CA LYS A 229 -13.08 -13.26 6.81
C LYS A 229 -11.58 -13.54 6.77
N PHE A 230 -10.83 -12.64 6.14
CA PHE A 230 -9.39 -12.75 5.96
C PHE A 230 -8.69 -11.60 6.66
N LYS A 231 -7.73 -11.91 7.55
CA LYS A 231 -6.90 -10.92 8.25
C LYS A 231 -5.44 -11.09 7.88
N ALA A 232 -4.77 -10.01 7.49
CA ALA A 232 -3.32 -9.97 7.31
C ALA A 232 -2.67 -9.35 8.55
N PRO A 233 -1.73 -10.01 9.22
CA PRO A 233 -1.04 -9.42 10.37
C PRO A 233 -0.23 -8.19 9.94
N LEU A 234 -0.19 -7.19 10.83
CA LEU A 234 0.65 -6.02 10.63
C LEU A 234 2.13 -6.42 10.74
N GLY A 235 2.94 -5.90 9.82
CA GLY A 235 4.39 -6.08 9.91
C GLY A 235 5.00 -5.27 11.06
N THR A 236 6.12 -5.72 11.60
CA THR A 236 6.84 -5.08 12.71
C THR A 236 7.22 -3.61 12.45
N SER A 237 7.28 -3.20 11.18
CA SER A 237 7.54 -1.80 10.81
C SER A 237 6.50 -0.82 11.37
N PHE A 238 5.27 -1.26 11.65
CA PHE A 238 4.25 -0.40 12.25
C PHE A 238 4.58 0.01 13.69
N ASN A 239 5.49 -0.67 14.36
CA ASN A 239 5.96 -0.31 15.71
C ASN A 239 7.07 0.77 15.69
N GLU A 240 7.60 1.14 14.51
CA GLU A 240 8.74 2.08 14.38
C GLU A 240 8.46 3.49 14.93
N PHE A 241 7.19 3.87 15.10
CA PHE A 241 6.81 5.20 15.58
C PHE A 241 6.33 5.21 17.05
N GLY A 242 6.65 4.18 17.82
CA GLY A 242 6.30 4.09 19.24
C GLY A 242 4.83 3.72 19.49
N PHE A 243 4.19 3.06 18.51
CA PHE A 243 2.88 2.45 18.72
C PHE A 243 3.05 1.05 19.32
N GLU A 244 2.39 0.79 20.43
CA GLU A 244 2.27 -0.55 21.03
C GLU A 244 1.03 -1.25 20.45
N ILE A 245 1.18 -1.85 19.27
CA ILE A 245 0.06 -2.45 18.57
C ILE A 245 -0.31 -3.78 19.21
N PRO A 246 -1.56 -3.96 19.68
CA PRO A 246 -2.03 -5.24 20.21
C PRO A 246 -1.95 -6.34 19.14
N LYS A 247 -1.68 -7.58 19.59
CA LYS A 247 -1.59 -8.73 18.67
C LYS A 247 -2.91 -9.09 17.99
N ASP A 248 -4.00 -8.69 18.58
CA ASP A 248 -5.41 -9.00 18.24
C ASP A 248 -6.19 -7.78 17.74
N LEU A 249 -5.51 -6.80 17.17
CA LEU A 249 -6.10 -5.58 16.62
C LEU A 249 -7.21 -5.89 15.62
#